data_4025a35519a2008338d61e6f7c720dfc
#
_entry.id   4025a35519a2008338d61e6f7c720dfc
#
_cell.length_a   1.000
_cell.length_b   1.000
_cell.length_c   1.000
_cell.angle_alpha   90.00
_cell.angle_beta   90.00
_cell.angle_gamma   90.00
#
_symmetry.space_group_name_H-M   'P 1'
#
loop_
_entity.id
_entity.type
_entity.pdbx_description
1 polymer ?
#
loop_
_entity_poly.entity_id
_entity_poly.type
_entity_poly.pdbx_seq_one_letter_code
_entity_poly.pdbx_strand_id
1 'polypeptide(L)'
;QPSALFYVVPLTAAVIARRDRSAAATLRHAGFHTGFIALALGATYGLMSLLYTGGYFLKSGRIAFETQWVDKMEWFLREPLPNALSLFVLNDNNHRDQWLYWGCAGLAGALLLAGVAIEWRRHGRTRGLIWLAALVCLPLLAFVVSLVASERYATYRTILAMTAVLLCFMVASADALLSTLNSTLRRSVVGGVLLLAFACAQYHPYALIAVTQGNEWKLIVDGAERVSLGEHKPHIYAVTSTPQDRSTESIYHDEFGSLSTNSEWVPKEMFKRAMHDLKPNVANLEARYDFAEGPKLPSGQHYDVIIDLHRLRRFYTDN
;
A
#
# COMPACT_ATOMS: atom_id res chain seq x y z
N GLN A 1 -11.67 -1.37 -3.22
CA GLN A 1 -11.07 -1.75 -1.91
C GLN A 1 -10.97 -0.56 -0.94
N PRO A 2 -10.45 0.64 -1.29
CA PRO A 2 -10.48 1.79 -0.38
C PRO A 2 -11.88 2.15 0.13
N SER A 3 -12.92 1.85 -0.64
CA SER A 3 -14.30 2.09 -0.20
C SER A 3 -14.71 1.28 1.04
N ALA A 4 -14.08 0.14 1.31
CA ALA A 4 -14.31 -0.62 2.54
C ALA A 4 -13.96 0.19 3.80
N LEU A 5 -13.00 1.12 3.71
CA LEU A 5 -12.64 2.05 4.80
C LEU A 5 -13.84 2.83 5.31
N PHE A 6 -14.67 3.34 4.42
CA PHE A 6 -15.80 4.20 4.78
C PHE A 6 -16.87 3.48 5.60
N TYR A 7 -16.92 2.15 5.55
CA TYR A 7 -17.92 1.36 6.27
C TYR A 7 -17.33 0.65 7.49
N VAL A 8 -16.14 0.06 7.34
CA VAL A 8 -15.56 -0.79 8.39
C VAL A 8 -14.94 0.05 9.50
N VAL A 9 -14.33 1.20 9.19
CA VAL A 9 -13.75 2.08 10.22
C VAL A 9 -14.81 2.70 11.13
N PRO A 10 -15.92 3.28 10.63
CA PRO A 10 -17.02 3.72 11.49
C PRO A 10 -17.65 2.61 12.32
N LEU A 11 -17.78 1.39 11.76
CA LEU A 11 -18.24 0.24 12.50
C LEU A 11 -17.31 -0.11 13.65
N THR A 12 -16.00 -0.12 13.39
CA THR A 12 -14.96 -0.34 14.41
C THR A 12 -15.06 0.71 15.52
N ALA A 13 -15.12 1.98 15.15
CA ALA A 13 -15.27 3.08 16.11
C ALA A 13 -16.55 2.95 16.94
N ALA A 14 -17.66 2.52 16.35
CA ALA A 14 -18.91 2.29 17.04
C ALA A 14 -18.81 1.12 18.06
N VAL A 15 -18.10 0.04 17.72
CA VAL A 15 -17.85 -1.09 18.64
C VAL A 15 -16.96 -0.64 19.81
N ILE A 16 -15.94 0.17 19.53
CA ILE A 16 -15.02 0.69 20.55
C ILE A 16 -15.71 1.68 21.49
N ALA A 17 -16.42 2.66 20.94
CA ALA A 17 -16.96 3.79 21.70
C ALA A 17 -18.23 3.44 22.51
N ARG A 18 -19.06 2.51 22.05
CA ARG A 18 -20.36 2.21 22.68
C ARG A 18 -20.26 1.08 23.69
N ARG A 19 -19.74 1.40 24.87
CA ARG A 19 -19.50 0.45 25.97
C ARG A 19 -20.78 -0.03 26.66
N ASP A 20 -21.84 0.74 26.59
CA ASP A 20 -23.14 0.55 27.24
C ASP A 20 -24.17 -0.25 26.44
N ARG A 21 -23.85 -0.61 25.18
CA ARG A 21 -24.75 -1.40 24.35
C ARG A 21 -24.79 -2.87 24.78
N SER A 22 -25.98 -3.44 24.79
CA SER A 22 -26.16 -4.89 24.89
C SER A 22 -25.50 -5.62 23.71
N ALA A 23 -25.08 -6.87 23.93
CA ALA A 23 -24.51 -7.70 22.87
C ALA A 23 -25.45 -7.81 21.65
N ALA A 24 -26.76 -7.95 21.89
CA ALA A 24 -27.79 -8.00 20.85
C ALA A 24 -27.85 -6.71 20.02
N ALA A 25 -27.72 -5.53 20.63
CA ALA A 25 -27.70 -4.27 19.93
C ALA A 25 -26.42 -4.10 19.10
N THR A 26 -25.28 -4.58 19.62
CA THR A 26 -23.99 -4.58 18.87
C THR A 26 -24.05 -5.51 17.67
N LEU A 27 -24.55 -6.73 17.82
CA LEU A 27 -24.71 -7.71 16.74
C LEU A 27 -25.67 -7.21 15.66
N ARG A 28 -26.81 -6.62 16.05
CA ARG A 28 -27.76 -6.03 15.09
C ARG A 28 -27.12 -4.89 14.28
N HIS A 29 -26.35 -4.03 14.93
CA HIS A 29 -25.63 -2.95 14.26
C HIS A 29 -24.56 -3.49 13.32
N ALA A 30 -23.75 -4.45 13.78
CA ALA A 30 -22.75 -5.12 12.94
C ALA A 30 -23.40 -5.83 11.75
N GLY A 31 -24.51 -6.56 11.97
CA GLY A 31 -25.26 -7.24 10.92
C GLY A 31 -25.80 -6.28 9.86
N PHE A 32 -26.34 -5.13 10.28
CA PHE A 32 -26.80 -4.10 9.34
C PHE A 32 -25.66 -3.59 8.46
N HIS A 33 -24.51 -3.22 9.03
CA HIS A 33 -23.36 -2.73 8.25
C HIS A 33 -22.75 -3.81 7.36
N THR A 34 -22.64 -5.04 7.86
CA THR A 34 -22.16 -6.18 7.05
C THR A 34 -23.09 -6.47 5.88
N GLY A 35 -24.40 -6.44 6.11
CA GLY A 35 -25.41 -6.59 5.06
C GLY A 35 -25.32 -5.50 4.00
N PHE A 36 -25.09 -4.25 4.43
CA PHE A 36 -24.89 -3.14 3.49
C PHE A 36 -23.62 -3.30 2.66
N ILE A 37 -22.52 -3.72 3.26
CA ILE A 37 -21.25 -4.01 2.55
C ILE A 37 -21.48 -5.15 1.55
N ALA A 38 -22.14 -6.25 1.96
CA ALA A 38 -22.43 -7.37 1.07
C ALA A 38 -23.29 -6.96 -0.12
N LEU A 39 -24.30 -6.12 0.12
CA LEU A 39 -25.16 -5.56 -0.93
C LEU A 39 -24.34 -4.70 -1.91
N ALA A 40 -23.49 -3.80 -1.40
CA ALA A 40 -22.65 -2.94 -2.22
C ALA A 40 -21.66 -3.74 -3.07
N LEU A 41 -21.01 -4.75 -2.48
CA LEU A 41 -20.11 -5.65 -3.21
C LEU A 41 -20.86 -6.47 -4.27
N GLY A 42 -22.03 -7.02 -3.93
CA GLY A 42 -22.88 -7.76 -4.87
C GLY A 42 -23.35 -6.90 -6.04
N ALA A 43 -23.79 -5.67 -5.76
CA ALA A 43 -24.19 -4.71 -6.79
C ALA A 43 -23.00 -4.32 -7.71
N THR A 44 -21.82 -4.07 -7.11
CA THR A 44 -20.60 -3.78 -7.88
C THR A 44 -20.22 -4.95 -8.77
N TYR A 45 -20.21 -6.17 -8.21
CA TYR A 45 -19.92 -7.38 -8.98
C TYR A 45 -20.93 -7.61 -10.12
N GLY A 46 -22.23 -7.45 -9.84
CA GLY A 46 -23.29 -7.57 -10.84
C GLY A 46 -23.13 -6.55 -11.97
N LEU A 47 -22.88 -5.28 -11.63
CA LEU A 47 -22.64 -4.22 -12.61
C LEU A 47 -21.41 -4.52 -13.47
N MET A 48 -20.30 -4.89 -12.86
CA MET A 48 -19.07 -5.23 -13.59
C MET A 48 -19.27 -6.44 -14.49
N SER A 49 -20.00 -7.47 -14.03
CA SER A 49 -20.34 -8.64 -14.83
C SER A 49 -21.17 -8.26 -16.06
N LEU A 50 -22.15 -7.39 -15.92
CA LEU A 50 -22.95 -6.87 -17.03
C LEU A 50 -22.10 -6.08 -18.04
N LEU A 51 -21.19 -5.23 -17.56
CA LEU A 51 -20.31 -4.44 -18.42
C LEU A 51 -19.32 -5.33 -19.21
N TYR A 52 -18.79 -6.39 -18.58
CA TYR A 52 -17.95 -7.37 -19.27
C TYR A 52 -18.72 -8.18 -20.30
N THR A 53 -19.94 -8.62 -19.96
CA THR A 53 -20.80 -9.39 -20.88
C THR A 53 -21.27 -8.52 -22.06
N GLY A 54 -21.48 -7.23 -21.81
CA GLY A 54 -21.82 -6.25 -22.85
C GLY A 54 -20.65 -5.81 -23.73
N GLY A 55 -19.41 -6.30 -23.47
CA GLY A 55 -18.23 -5.97 -24.26
C GLY A 55 -17.66 -4.56 -24.03
N TYR A 56 -18.13 -3.85 -22.99
CA TYR A 56 -17.64 -2.50 -22.68
C TYR A 56 -16.24 -2.51 -22.08
N PHE A 57 -15.82 -3.62 -21.45
CA PHE A 57 -14.47 -3.81 -20.89
C PHE A 57 -13.92 -5.18 -21.23
N LEU A 58 -12.60 -5.25 -21.40
CA LEU A 58 -11.89 -6.53 -21.51
C LEU A 58 -11.85 -7.24 -20.15
N LYS A 59 -12.17 -8.53 -20.16
CA LYS A 59 -12.12 -9.35 -18.94
C LYS A 59 -10.68 -9.45 -18.44
N SER A 60 -10.40 -8.85 -17.29
CA SER A 60 -9.12 -9.00 -16.63
C SER A 60 -9.00 -10.40 -16.01
N GLY A 61 -7.84 -11.07 -16.16
CA GLY A 61 -7.56 -12.34 -15.49
C GLY A 61 -7.53 -12.25 -13.95
N ARG A 62 -7.63 -11.03 -13.40
CA ARG A 62 -7.62 -10.75 -11.96
C ARG A 62 -8.94 -11.01 -11.24
N ILE A 63 -9.97 -11.53 -11.92
CA ILE A 63 -11.34 -11.73 -11.38
C ILE A 63 -11.57 -13.19 -10.97
N ALA A 64 -10.55 -14.03 -10.94
CA ALA A 64 -10.71 -15.41 -10.51
C ALA A 64 -10.96 -15.47 -8.99
N PHE A 65 -11.89 -16.34 -8.57
CA PHE A 65 -12.12 -16.61 -7.15
C PHE A 65 -11.08 -17.60 -6.61
N GLU A 66 -10.75 -17.41 -5.34
CA GLU A 66 -9.84 -18.31 -4.63
C GLU A 66 -10.50 -19.70 -4.43
N THR A 67 -9.74 -20.73 -4.71
CA THR A 67 -10.16 -22.13 -4.50
C THR A 67 -9.33 -22.83 -3.43
N GLN A 68 -8.14 -22.33 -3.11
CA GLN A 68 -7.20 -22.89 -2.15
C GLN A 68 -7.22 -22.07 -0.84
N TRP A 69 -8.31 -22.20 -0.09
CA TRP A 69 -8.56 -21.38 1.09
C TRP A 69 -7.51 -21.54 2.20
N VAL A 70 -6.94 -22.74 2.38
CA VAL A 70 -5.90 -22.99 3.39
C VAL A 70 -4.64 -22.19 3.05
N ASP A 71 -4.16 -22.30 1.82
CA ASP A 71 -2.98 -21.58 1.35
C ASP A 71 -3.20 -20.06 1.36
N LYS A 72 -4.45 -19.64 1.09
CA LYS A 72 -4.84 -18.23 1.15
C LYS A 72 -4.78 -17.68 2.57
N MET A 73 -5.26 -18.44 3.55
CA MET A 73 -5.19 -18.05 4.96
C MET A 73 -3.75 -18.08 5.49
N GLU A 74 -2.94 -19.03 5.06
CA GLU A 74 -1.51 -19.06 5.38
C GLU A 74 -0.80 -17.80 4.83
N TRP A 75 -1.04 -17.46 3.56
CA TRP A 75 -0.55 -16.22 2.98
C TRP A 75 -1.03 -14.99 3.75
N PHE A 76 -2.32 -14.92 4.12
CA PHE A 76 -2.87 -13.81 4.89
C PHE A 76 -2.15 -13.61 6.24
N LEU A 77 -1.89 -14.71 6.95
CA LEU A 77 -1.21 -14.68 8.24
C LEU A 77 0.28 -14.36 8.13
N ARG A 78 0.91 -14.72 7.01
CA ARG A 78 2.35 -14.50 6.81
C ARG A 78 2.69 -13.15 6.22
N GLU A 79 1.75 -12.53 5.49
CA GLU A 79 2.05 -11.32 4.73
C GLU A 79 1.12 -10.15 5.03
N PRO A 80 -0.18 -10.13 4.65
CA PRO A 80 -1.06 -8.98 4.88
C PRO A 80 -1.21 -8.59 6.34
N LEU A 81 -1.41 -9.56 7.22
CA LEU A 81 -1.65 -9.29 8.64
C LEU A 81 -0.41 -8.71 9.35
N PRO A 82 0.81 -9.30 9.23
CA PRO A 82 2.01 -8.68 9.80
C PRO A 82 2.33 -7.32 9.19
N ASN A 83 2.12 -7.12 7.88
CA ASN A 83 2.28 -5.83 7.23
C ASN A 83 1.35 -4.76 7.85
N ALA A 84 0.09 -5.10 8.09
CA ALA A 84 -0.86 -4.20 8.72
C ALA A 84 -0.53 -3.93 10.21
N LEU A 85 -0.09 -4.95 10.95
CA LEU A 85 0.30 -4.82 12.36
C LEU A 85 1.57 -4.00 12.55
N SER A 86 2.55 -4.13 11.66
CA SER A 86 3.78 -3.33 11.69
C SER A 86 3.56 -1.88 11.23
N LEU A 87 2.32 -1.52 10.81
CA LEU A 87 1.96 -0.21 10.25
C LEU A 87 2.86 0.19 9.08
N PHE A 88 3.39 -0.78 8.37
CA PHE A 88 4.36 -0.59 7.28
C PHE A 88 5.62 0.18 7.68
N VAL A 89 6.00 0.13 8.92
CA VAL A 89 7.19 0.85 9.44
C VAL A 89 8.43 0.53 8.63
N LEU A 90 8.48 -0.67 8.05
CA LEU A 90 9.56 -1.12 7.17
C LEU A 90 8.97 -2.03 6.09
N ASN A 91 8.05 -1.51 5.30
CA ASN A 91 7.46 -2.30 4.23
C ASN A 91 8.41 -2.41 3.04
N ASP A 92 9.47 -3.14 3.27
CA ASP A 92 10.33 -3.67 2.24
C ASP A 92 10.18 -5.18 2.29
N ASN A 93 9.66 -5.77 1.22
CA ASN A 93 9.50 -7.21 1.11
C ASN A 93 10.82 -7.98 1.32
N ASN A 94 11.95 -7.33 1.13
CA ASN A 94 13.28 -7.91 1.34
C ASN A 94 13.76 -7.80 2.79
N HIS A 95 13.10 -7.01 3.61
CA HIS A 95 13.49 -6.78 5.00
C HIS A 95 12.56 -7.48 6.00
N ARG A 96 11.74 -8.44 5.55
CA ARG A 96 10.83 -9.21 6.41
C ARG A 96 11.51 -9.92 7.56
N ASP A 97 12.76 -10.30 7.39
CA ASP A 97 13.55 -10.97 8.42
C ASP A 97 14.15 -10.00 9.44
N GLN A 98 13.95 -8.69 9.24
CA GLN A 98 14.43 -7.72 10.19
C GLN A 98 13.68 -7.79 11.51
N TRP A 99 14.43 -7.86 12.60
CA TRP A 99 13.90 -7.89 13.96
C TRP A 99 12.94 -6.72 14.25
N LEU A 100 13.16 -5.55 13.62
CA LEU A 100 12.32 -4.37 13.81
C LEU A 100 10.91 -4.56 13.25
N TYR A 101 10.79 -5.15 12.06
CA TYR A 101 9.47 -5.45 11.45
C TYR A 101 8.65 -6.38 12.33
N TRP A 102 9.23 -7.52 12.71
CA TRP A 102 8.56 -8.49 13.57
C TRP A 102 8.37 -7.98 14.99
N GLY A 103 9.33 -7.16 15.48
CA GLY A 103 9.22 -6.48 16.77
C GLY A 103 8.04 -5.52 16.81
N CYS A 104 7.83 -4.70 15.78
CA CYS A 104 6.68 -3.81 15.65
C CYS A 104 5.36 -4.59 15.57
N ALA A 105 5.30 -5.62 14.73
CA ALA A 105 4.11 -6.46 14.61
C ALA A 105 3.77 -7.17 15.93
N GLY A 106 4.78 -7.71 16.61
CA GLY A 106 4.64 -8.35 17.92
C GLY A 106 4.18 -7.39 19.01
N LEU A 107 4.78 -6.18 19.05
CA LEU A 107 4.36 -5.13 20.00
C LEU A 107 2.93 -4.68 19.76
N ALA A 108 2.54 -4.50 18.48
CA ALA A 108 1.17 -4.18 18.12
C ALA A 108 0.20 -5.30 18.54
N GLY A 109 0.54 -6.55 18.28
CA GLY A 109 -0.23 -7.71 18.74
C GLY A 109 -0.37 -7.77 20.25
N ALA A 110 0.71 -7.55 20.99
CA ALA A 110 0.68 -7.49 22.46
C ALA A 110 -0.20 -6.35 22.97
N LEU A 111 -0.13 -5.17 22.37
CA LEU A 111 -0.98 -4.03 22.70
C LEU A 111 -2.48 -4.34 22.48
N LEU A 112 -2.82 -4.98 21.37
CA LEU A 112 -4.19 -5.38 21.06
C LEU A 112 -4.73 -6.39 22.07
N LEU A 113 -3.92 -7.40 22.42
CA LEU A 113 -4.30 -8.40 23.44
C LEU A 113 -4.44 -7.77 24.84
N ALA A 114 -3.56 -6.83 25.19
CA ALA A 114 -3.69 -6.06 26.42
C ALA A 114 -5.01 -5.27 26.45
N GLY A 115 -5.40 -4.66 25.32
CA GLY A 115 -6.70 -3.99 25.19
C GLY A 115 -7.88 -4.93 25.45
N VAL A 116 -7.87 -6.13 24.87
CA VAL A 116 -8.89 -7.18 25.15
C VAL A 116 -8.94 -7.52 26.64
N ALA A 117 -7.77 -7.74 27.26
CA ALA A 117 -7.68 -8.10 28.67
C ALA A 117 -8.22 -6.98 29.60
N ILE A 118 -7.94 -5.72 29.26
CA ILE A 118 -8.44 -4.56 30.01
C ILE A 118 -9.95 -4.42 29.85
N GLU A 119 -10.48 -4.52 28.63
CA GLU A 119 -11.93 -4.49 28.40
C GLU A 119 -12.65 -5.61 29.14
N TRP A 120 -12.05 -6.82 29.14
CA TRP A 120 -12.57 -7.95 29.92
C TRP A 120 -12.62 -7.67 31.43
N ARG A 121 -11.52 -7.15 32.00
CA ARG A 121 -11.44 -6.87 33.44
C ARG A 121 -12.34 -5.71 33.85
N ARG A 122 -12.47 -4.66 33.05
CA ARG A 122 -13.24 -3.44 33.41
C ARG A 122 -14.73 -3.55 33.16
N HIS A 123 -15.11 -4.22 32.05
CA HIS A 123 -16.49 -4.23 31.59
C HIS A 123 -17.11 -5.64 31.52
N GLY A 124 -16.41 -6.65 32.06
CA GLY A 124 -16.87 -8.01 32.14
C GLY A 124 -16.65 -8.87 30.91
N ARG A 125 -16.93 -10.18 31.09
CA ARG A 125 -16.63 -11.23 30.10
C ARG A 125 -17.27 -10.98 28.72
N THR A 126 -18.54 -10.59 28.71
CA THR A 126 -19.28 -10.35 27.46
C THR A 126 -18.63 -9.26 26.61
N ARG A 127 -18.22 -8.18 27.25
CA ARG A 127 -17.56 -7.07 26.57
C ARG A 127 -16.19 -7.48 26.00
N GLY A 128 -15.39 -8.18 26.78
CA GLY A 128 -14.10 -8.71 26.32
C GLY A 128 -14.25 -9.65 25.13
N LEU A 129 -15.28 -10.52 25.12
CA LEU A 129 -15.58 -11.39 23.99
C LEU A 129 -16.03 -10.62 22.75
N ILE A 130 -16.88 -9.60 22.90
CA ILE A 130 -17.28 -8.72 21.79
C ILE A 130 -16.05 -8.02 21.19
N TRP A 131 -15.17 -7.50 22.05
CA TRP A 131 -13.95 -6.84 21.60
C TRP A 131 -13.03 -7.80 20.85
N LEU A 132 -12.81 -9.00 21.37
CA LEU A 132 -12.00 -10.02 20.72
C LEU A 132 -12.60 -10.45 19.37
N ALA A 133 -13.92 -10.72 19.36
CA ALA A 133 -14.61 -11.08 18.12
C ALA A 133 -14.51 -9.94 17.06
N ALA A 134 -14.69 -8.70 17.48
CA ALA A 134 -14.55 -7.56 16.60
C ALA A 134 -13.11 -7.40 16.09
N LEU A 135 -12.11 -7.59 16.95
CA LEU A 135 -10.68 -7.54 16.58
C LEU A 135 -10.31 -8.60 15.54
N VAL A 136 -10.96 -9.76 15.55
CA VAL A 136 -10.74 -10.82 14.57
C VAL A 136 -11.57 -10.57 13.30
N CYS A 137 -12.87 -10.31 13.45
CA CYS A 137 -13.79 -10.26 12.31
C CYS A 137 -13.66 -8.98 11.48
N LEU A 138 -13.44 -7.81 12.10
CA LEU A 138 -13.41 -6.54 11.36
C LEU A 138 -12.20 -6.39 10.44
N PRO A 139 -10.97 -6.79 10.81
CA PRO A 139 -9.84 -6.82 9.87
C PRO A 139 -10.08 -7.77 8.70
N LEU A 140 -10.64 -8.97 8.95
CA LEU A 140 -11.01 -9.91 7.89
C LEU A 140 -12.07 -9.33 6.97
N LEU A 141 -13.09 -8.67 7.51
CA LEU A 141 -14.13 -7.99 6.73
C LEU A 141 -13.55 -6.84 5.90
N ALA A 142 -12.60 -6.08 6.46
CA ALA A 142 -11.90 -5.00 5.74
C ALA A 142 -11.07 -5.52 4.56
N PHE A 143 -10.59 -6.76 4.65
CA PHE A 143 -9.73 -7.40 3.64
C PHE A 143 -10.46 -8.46 2.80
N VAL A 144 -11.77 -8.63 2.98
CA VAL A 144 -12.57 -9.73 2.39
C VAL A 144 -12.44 -9.83 0.87
N VAL A 145 -12.39 -8.71 0.16
CA VAL A 145 -12.26 -8.70 -1.31
C VAL A 145 -10.96 -9.35 -1.75
N SER A 146 -9.84 -9.05 -1.05
CA SER A 146 -8.54 -9.66 -1.34
C SER A 146 -8.46 -11.11 -0.88
N LEU A 147 -9.23 -11.51 0.13
CA LEU A 147 -9.32 -12.92 0.54
C LEU A 147 -10.07 -13.75 -0.50
N VAL A 148 -11.14 -13.22 -1.07
CA VAL A 148 -11.98 -13.94 -2.03
C VAL A 148 -11.35 -14.00 -3.43
N ALA A 149 -10.55 -13.00 -3.81
CA ALA A 149 -9.81 -13.02 -5.07
C ALA A 149 -8.66 -14.03 -5.02
N SER A 150 -8.40 -14.75 -6.11
CA SER A 150 -7.26 -15.70 -6.23
C SER A 150 -5.91 -14.98 -6.20
N GLU A 151 -5.89 -13.71 -6.56
CA GLU A 151 -4.69 -12.89 -6.58
C GLU A 151 -4.15 -12.69 -5.16
N ARG A 152 -2.85 -12.93 -4.97
CA ARG A 152 -2.15 -12.73 -3.68
C ARG A 152 -1.38 -11.42 -3.74
N TYR A 153 -2.09 -10.34 -3.48
CA TYR A 153 -1.54 -9.00 -3.58
C TYR A 153 -1.78 -8.21 -2.28
N ALA A 154 -0.71 -7.94 -1.55
CA ALA A 154 -0.74 -7.25 -0.25
C ALA A 154 0.03 -5.92 -0.33
N THR A 155 -0.54 -4.95 -1.03
CA THR A 155 0.01 -3.59 -1.12
C THR A 155 -0.68 -2.63 -0.17
N TYR A 156 -0.15 -1.43 -0.01
CA TYR A 156 -0.77 -0.35 0.77
C TYR A 156 -2.25 -0.15 0.42
N ARG A 157 -2.59 -0.17 -0.88
CA ARG A 157 -3.98 0.04 -1.33
C ARG A 157 -4.90 -1.08 -0.87
N THR A 158 -4.41 -2.29 -0.85
CA THR A 158 -5.24 -3.46 -0.54
C THR A 158 -5.43 -3.65 0.96
N ILE A 159 -4.42 -3.32 1.76
CA ILE A 159 -4.47 -3.53 3.22
C ILE A 159 -4.79 -2.25 4.01
N LEU A 160 -4.91 -1.08 3.37
CA LEU A 160 -5.18 0.20 4.03
C LEU A 160 -6.40 0.15 4.97
N ALA A 161 -7.51 -0.46 4.53
CA ALA A 161 -8.70 -0.58 5.35
C ALA A 161 -8.48 -1.45 6.59
N MET A 162 -7.77 -2.56 6.44
CA MET A 162 -7.41 -3.45 7.55
C MET A 162 -6.45 -2.75 8.53
N THR A 163 -5.44 -2.06 8.01
CA THR A 163 -4.50 -1.27 8.82
C THR A 163 -5.23 -0.20 9.63
N ALA A 164 -6.17 0.52 9.02
CA ALA A 164 -6.96 1.54 9.72
C ALA A 164 -7.83 0.94 10.83
N VAL A 165 -8.43 -0.22 10.62
CA VAL A 165 -9.19 -0.95 11.65
C VAL A 165 -8.28 -1.34 12.81
N LEU A 166 -7.13 -1.96 12.53
CA LEU A 166 -6.16 -2.34 13.56
C LEU A 166 -5.63 -1.12 14.31
N LEU A 167 -5.36 -0.02 13.62
CA LEU A 167 -4.94 1.23 14.24
C LEU A 167 -6.00 1.78 15.21
N CYS A 168 -7.29 1.73 14.86
CA CYS A 168 -8.36 2.11 15.77
C CYS A 168 -8.33 1.28 17.06
N PHE A 169 -8.16 -0.04 16.96
CA PHE A 169 -8.02 -0.90 18.13
C PHE A 169 -6.73 -0.63 18.91
N MET A 170 -5.61 -0.39 18.25
CA MET A 170 -4.34 -0.04 18.90
C MET A 170 -4.48 1.25 19.71
N VAL A 171 -5.07 2.30 19.11
CA VAL A 171 -5.30 3.58 19.79
C VAL A 171 -6.21 3.40 21.01
N ALA A 172 -7.30 2.66 20.87
CA ALA A 172 -8.19 2.41 21.96
C ALA A 172 -7.56 1.55 23.09
N SER A 173 -6.73 0.57 22.72
CA SER A 173 -5.97 -0.25 23.68
C SER A 173 -4.90 0.59 24.39
N ALA A 174 -4.19 1.44 23.67
CA ALA A 174 -3.22 2.37 24.24
C ALA A 174 -3.89 3.37 25.19
N ASP A 175 -5.04 3.95 24.81
CA ASP A 175 -5.81 4.83 25.70
C ASP A 175 -6.26 4.12 26.98
N ALA A 176 -6.73 2.89 26.86
CA ALA A 176 -7.11 2.08 28.02
C ALA A 176 -5.94 1.80 28.96
N LEU A 177 -4.74 1.51 28.42
CA LEU A 177 -3.52 1.34 29.20
C LEU A 177 -3.07 2.66 29.83
N LEU A 178 -2.98 3.72 29.05
CA LEU A 178 -2.53 5.03 29.51
C LEU A 178 -3.49 5.68 30.52
N SER A 179 -4.76 5.26 30.55
CA SER A 179 -5.73 5.75 31.55
C SER A 179 -5.40 5.33 32.99
N THR A 180 -4.47 4.40 33.18
CA THR A 180 -3.93 4.04 34.51
C THR A 180 -2.86 4.99 35.01
N LEU A 181 -2.30 5.82 34.11
CA LEU A 181 -1.25 6.79 34.43
C LEU A 181 -1.84 8.11 34.92
N ASN A 182 -1.05 8.89 35.64
CA ASN A 182 -1.42 10.26 35.98
C ASN A 182 -1.58 11.13 34.72
N SER A 183 -2.37 12.19 34.81
CA SER A 183 -2.75 13.02 33.66
C SER A 183 -1.55 13.69 32.96
N THR A 184 -0.52 14.06 33.69
CA THR A 184 0.68 14.69 33.15
C THR A 184 1.49 13.69 32.33
N LEU A 185 1.78 12.52 32.90
CA LEU A 185 2.52 11.47 32.19
C LEU A 185 1.79 10.97 30.96
N ARG A 186 0.45 10.79 31.07
CA ARG A 186 -0.40 10.43 29.93
C ARG A 186 -0.28 11.44 28.78
N ARG A 187 -0.38 12.76 29.10
CA ARG A 187 -0.24 13.81 28.07
C ARG A 187 1.14 13.82 27.44
N SER A 188 2.20 13.64 28.26
CA SER A 188 3.58 13.59 27.75
C SER A 188 3.80 12.40 26.82
N VAL A 189 3.31 11.21 27.18
CA VAL A 189 3.40 10.02 26.31
C VAL A 189 2.63 10.22 25.02
N VAL A 190 1.39 10.69 25.07
CA VAL A 190 0.58 10.95 23.88
C VAL A 190 1.25 12.01 23.00
N GLY A 191 1.74 13.11 23.59
CA GLY A 191 2.49 14.14 22.88
C GLY A 191 3.74 13.61 22.19
N GLY A 192 4.52 12.80 22.89
CA GLY A 192 5.72 12.15 22.32
C GLY A 192 5.41 11.22 21.16
N VAL A 193 4.36 10.39 21.30
CA VAL A 193 3.90 9.50 20.20
C VAL A 193 3.42 10.29 18.99
N LEU A 194 2.66 11.38 19.21
CA LEU A 194 2.20 12.22 18.10
C LEU A 194 3.35 12.94 17.39
N LEU A 195 4.35 13.44 18.13
CA LEU A 195 5.54 14.05 17.54
C LEU A 195 6.34 13.03 16.73
N LEU A 196 6.54 11.82 17.25
CA LEU A 196 7.22 10.74 16.54
C LEU A 196 6.44 10.35 15.27
N ALA A 197 5.14 10.16 15.38
CA ALA A 197 4.28 9.84 14.24
C ALA A 197 4.33 10.94 13.16
N PHE A 198 4.32 12.21 13.57
CA PHE A 198 4.47 13.34 12.65
C PHE A 198 5.84 13.34 11.96
N ALA A 199 6.93 13.13 12.71
CA ALA A 199 8.27 13.05 12.14
C ALA A 199 8.39 11.89 11.13
N CYS A 200 7.88 10.70 11.48
CA CYS A 200 7.83 9.55 10.58
C CYS A 200 6.97 9.84 9.34
N ALA A 201 5.81 10.47 9.51
CA ALA A 201 4.91 10.82 8.41
C ALA A 201 5.51 11.87 7.47
N GLN A 202 6.41 12.74 7.94
CA GLN A 202 7.14 13.67 7.07
C GLN A 202 8.31 12.99 6.37
N TYR A 203 9.07 12.19 7.12
CA TYR A 203 10.24 11.51 6.57
C TYR A 203 9.87 10.48 5.49
N HIS A 204 8.83 9.69 5.70
CA HIS A 204 8.43 8.58 4.83
C HIS A 204 8.09 9.02 3.39
N PRO A 205 7.14 9.96 3.15
CA PRO A 205 6.86 10.42 1.79
C PRO A 205 8.04 11.15 1.15
N TYR A 206 8.78 11.92 1.94
CA TYR A 206 9.91 12.68 1.41
C TYR A 206 11.06 11.75 1.00
N ALA A 207 11.62 10.98 1.93
CA ALA A 207 12.81 10.18 1.69
C ALA A 207 12.56 8.97 0.77
N LEU A 208 11.40 8.30 0.93
CA LEU A 208 11.15 7.04 0.24
C LEU A 208 10.35 7.19 -1.07
N ILE A 209 9.58 8.27 -1.22
CA ILE A 209 8.75 8.47 -2.41
C ILE A 209 9.27 9.65 -3.23
N ALA A 210 9.24 10.86 -2.68
CA ALA A 210 9.51 12.07 -3.45
C ALA A 210 10.95 12.14 -3.97
N VAL A 211 11.93 11.79 -3.14
CA VAL A 211 13.35 11.79 -3.55
C VAL A 211 13.60 10.71 -4.60
N THR A 212 13.07 9.52 -4.41
CA THR A 212 13.22 8.40 -5.36
C THR A 212 12.62 8.73 -6.71
N GLN A 213 11.35 9.12 -6.73
CA GLN A 213 10.65 9.48 -7.97
C GLN A 213 11.20 10.75 -8.60
N GLY A 214 11.65 11.72 -7.79
CA GLY A 214 12.31 12.92 -8.27
C GLY A 214 13.63 12.63 -8.98
N ASN A 215 14.45 11.73 -8.45
CA ASN A 215 15.70 11.30 -9.09
C ASN A 215 15.45 10.52 -10.38
N GLU A 216 14.43 9.66 -10.39
CA GLU A 216 13.99 8.94 -11.59
C GLU A 216 13.56 9.91 -12.69
N TRP A 217 12.68 10.86 -12.35
CA TRP A 217 12.25 11.91 -13.28
C TRP A 217 13.42 12.73 -13.80
N LYS A 218 14.34 13.13 -12.91
CA LYS A 218 15.54 13.89 -13.31
C LYS A 218 16.38 13.15 -14.34
N LEU A 219 16.65 11.86 -14.17
CA LEU A 219 17.42 11.08 -15.15
C LEU A 219 16.73 11.02 -16.51
N ILE A 220 15.40 10.92 -16.53
CA ILE A 220 14.63 10.94 -17.79
C ILE A 220 14.70 12.32 -18.44
N VAL A 221 14.56 13.41 -17.67
CA VAL A 221 14.66 14.78 -18.17
C VAL A 221 16.07 15.07 -18.70
N ASP A 222 17.12 14.74 -17.94
CA ASP A 222 18.52 14.88 -18.37
C ASP A 222 18.80 14.10 -19.66
N GLY A 223 18.13 12.96 -19.85
CA GLY A 223 18.14 12.20 -21.09
C GLY A 223 17.45 12.93 -22.26
N ALA A 224 16.27 13.46 -22.00
CA ALA A 224 15.45 14.18 -22.97
C ALA A 224 16.13 15.50 -23.44
N GLU A 225 16.82 16.19 -22.54
CA GLU A 225 17.60 17.42 -22.87
C GLU A 225 18.70 17.16 -23.87
N ARG A 226 19.32 15.97 -23.83
CA ARG A 226 20.39 15.58 -24.74
C ARG A 226 19.91 15.26 -26.17
N VAL A 227 18.59 15.15 -26.38
CA VAL A 227 18.03 14.82 -27.69
C VAL A 227 18.04 16.04 -28.60
N SER A 228 18.83 15.97 -29.69
CA SER A 228 18.80 16.95 -30.77
C SER A 228 17.86 16.48 -31.87
N LEU A 229 16.79 17.24 -32.10
CA LEU A 229 15.86 17.01 -33.21
C LEU A 229 16.36 17.71 -34.46
N GLY A 230 16.93 16.98 -35.41
CA GLY A 230 17.42 17.46 -36.69
C GLY A 230 16.74 16.75 -37.85
N GLU A 231 17.48 16.64 -38.99
CA GLU A 231 17.06 15.83 -40.14
C GLU A 231 17.12 14.33 -39.85
N HIS A 232 18.07 13.92 -39.02
CA HIS A 232 18.17 12.55 -38.53
C HIS A 232 17.22 12.31 -37.35
N LYS A 233 16.51 11.17 -37.39
CA LYS A 233 15.63 10.72 -36.31
C LYS A 233 16.47 10.07 -35.23
N PRO A 234 16.64 10.70 -34.05
CA PRO A 234 17.49 10.15 -33.01
C PRO A 234 16.90 8.87 -32.39
N HIS A 235 17.77 7.90 -32.14
CA HIS A 235 17.48 6.66 -31.47
C HIS A 235 17.81 6.77 -29.96
N ILE A 236 16.82 6.59 -29.10
CA ILE A 236 16.96 6.69 -27.66
C ILE A 236 16.75 5.31 -27.04
N TYR A 237 17.59 4.96 -26.08
CA TYR A 237 17.44 3.73 -25.31
C TYR A 237 17.44 3.99 -23.82
N ALA A 238 16.41 3.52 -23.11
CA ALA A 238 16.36 3.51 -21.66
C ALA A 238 16.76 2.13 -21.12
N VAL A 239 17.84 2.07 -20.37
CA VAL A 239 18.23 0.86 -19.63
C VAL A 239 17.45 0.85 -18.33
N THR A 240 16.47 -0.05 -18.24
CA THR A 240 15.56 -0.17 -17.11
C THR A 240 16.09 -1.19 -16.09
N SER A 241 15.82 -0.97 -14.81
CA SER A 241 16.06 -1.99 -13.80
C SER A 241 15.05 -3.14 -13.94
N THR A 242 15.50 -4.36 -13.70
CA THR A 242 14.60 -5.51 -13.65
C THR A 242 14.12 -5.76 -12.23
N PRO A 243 12.95 -6.40 -12.05
CA PRO A 243 12.49 -6.85 -10.72
C PRO A 243 13.47 -7.78 -9.99
N GLN A 244 14.36 -8.44 -10.75
CA GLN A 244 15.42 -9.30 -10.21
C GLN A 244 16.70 -8.55 -9.82
N ASP A 245 16.76 -7.26 -10.10
CA ASP A 245 17.91 -6.45 -9.79
C ASP A 245 17.92 -6.09 -8.32
N ARG A 246 18.63 -6.90 -7.50
CA ARG A 246 18.64 -6.83 -6.02
C ARG A 246 18.91 -5.46 -5.42
N SER A 247 19.49 -4.55 -6.15
CA SER A 247 19.80 -3.20 -5.67
C SER A 247 18.62 -2.24 -5.74
N THR A 248 17.60 -2.53 -6.55
CA THR A 248 16.34 -1.80 -6.57
C THR A 248 15.32 -2.43 -5.63
N GLU A 249 15.58 -3.65 -5.16
CA GLU A 249 14.76 -4.37 -4.19
C GLU A 249 14.75 -3.71 -2.80
N SER A 250 15.72 -2.84 -2.51
CA SER A 250 15.91 -2.31 -1.14
C SER A 250 14.92 -1.23 -0.75
N ILE A 251 14.07 -0.70 -1.66
CA ILE A 251 13.35 0.51 -1.32
C ILE A 251 11.85 0.33 -1.19
N TYR A 252 11.19 -0.41 -2.05
CA TYR A 252 9.74 -0.66 -1.97
C TYR A 252 9.26 -1.55 -3.12
N HIS A 253 8.52 -2.60 -2.82
CA HIS A 253 7.77 -3.38 -3.82
C HIS A 253 6.32 -2.93 -3.97
N ASP A 254 5.97 -1.75 -3.48
CA ASP A 254 4.64 -1.21 -3.60
C ASP A 254 4.58 -0.12 -4.68
N GLU A 255 3.39 0.07 -5.23
CA GLU A 255 3.04 1.07 -6.22
C GLU A 255 3.42 2.51 -5.83
N PHE A 256 3.67 2.78 -4.56
CA PHE A 256 4.06 4.09 -4.06
C PHE A 256 5.56 4.25 -3.78
N GLY A 257 6.34 3.20 -3.84
CA GLY A 257 7.74 3.24 -3.47
C GLY A 257 8.66 2.47 -4.42
N SER A 258 8.11 1.62 -5.29
CA SER A 258 8.89 1.05 -6.39
C SER A 258 9.20 2.13 -7.42
N LEU A 259 10.34 1.98 -8.08
CA LEU A 259 10.65 2.79 -9.24
C LEU A 259 9.54 2.62 -10.28
N SER A 260 8.97 3.72 -10.74
CA SER A 260 7.90 3.70 -11.74
C SER A 260 8.37 3.04 -13.03
N THR A 261 9.65 3.23 -13.35
CA THR A 261 10.32 2.68 -14.53
C THR A 261 10.58 1.16 -14.47
N ASN A 262 10.25 0.48 -13.39
CA ASN A 262 10.21 -0.99 -13.34
C ASN A 262 9.05 -1.59 -14.15
N SER A 263 8.05 -0.78 -14.52
CA SER A 263 6.96 -1.19 -15.42
C SER A 263 7.34 -0.89 -16.86
N GLU A 264 7.27 -1.88 -17.74
CA GLU A 264 7.76 -1.82 -19.14
C GLU A 264 7.26 -0.60 -19.94
N TRP A 265 6.05 -0.12 -19.69
CA TRP A 265 5.47 1.00 -20.43
C TRP A 265 5.80 2.39 -19.84
N VAL A 266 6.29 2.48 -18.62
CA VAL A 266 6.45 3.74 -17.90
C VAL A 266 7.62 4.57 -18.38
N PRO A 267 8.82 4.04 -18.65
CA PRO A 267 9.96 4.83 -19.13
C PRO A 267 9.62 5.60 -20.39
N LYS A 268 8.91 4.97 -21.32
CA LYS A 268 8.48 5.59 -22.58
C LYS A 268 7.51 6.76 -22.34
N GLU A 269 6.51 6.57 -21.51
CA GLU A 269 5.53 7.63 -21.22
C GLU A 269 6.16 8.79 -20.42
N MET A 270 7.06 8.50 -19.49
CA MET A 270 7.83 9.54 -18.78
C MET A 270 8.71 10.33 -19.74
N PHE A 271 9.43 9.65 -20.63
CA PHE A 271 10.28 10.31 -21.63
C PHE A 271 9.44 11.16 -22.60
N LYS A 272 8.33 10.64 -23.08
CA LYS A 272 7.38 11.37 -23.91
C LYS A 272 6.93 12.65 -23.22
N ARG A 273 6.55 12.57 -21.94
CA ARG A 273 6.15 13.72 -21.14
C ARG A 273 7.30 14.73 -21.01
N ALA A 274 8.52 14.29 -20.70
CA ALA A 274 9.69 15.16 -20.61
C ALA A 274 9.98 15.88 -21.93
N MET A 275 9.90 15.16 -23.06
CA MET A 275 10.05 15.76 -24.38
C MET A 275 9.00 16.81 -24.70
N HIS A 276 7.73 16.58 -24.33
CA HIS A 276 6.67 17.59 -24.50
C HIS A 276 6.90 18.82 -23.64
N ASP A 277 7.35 18.66 -22.41
CA ASP A 277 7.64 19.76 -21.49
C ASP A 277 8.84 20.61 -21.97
N LEU A 278 9.88 19.95 -22.52
CA LEU A 278 11.08 20.63 -23.04
C LEU A 278 10.91 21.23 -24.45
N LYS A 279 10.03 20.67 -25.26
CA LYS A 279 9.86 21.04 -26.69
C LYS A 279 8.39 21.23 -27.05
N PRO A 280 7.66 22.14 -26.36
CA PRO A 280 6.19 22.24 -26.47
C PRO A 280 5.71 22.71 -27.86
N ASN A 281 6.56 23.36 -28.62
CA ASN A 281 6.22 23.93 -29.93
C ASN A 281 6.53 23.00 -31.14
N VAL A 282 7.00 21.78 -30.86
CA VAL A 282 7.34 20.84 -31.95
C VAL A 282 6.11 20.02 -32.32
N ALA A 283 5.59 20.22 -33.51
CA ALA A 283 4.47 19.42 -34.02
C ALA A 283 4.91 17.96 -34.27
N ASN A 284 4.02 17.01 -33.98
CA ASN A 284 4.25 15.58 -34.17
C ASN A 284 5.54 15.09 -33.51
N LEU A 285 5.84 15.57 -32.31
CA LEU A 285 7.09 15.34 -31.60
C LEU A 285 7.44 13.84 -31.50
N GLU A 286 6.46 12.99 -31.22
CA GLU A 286 6.63 11.55 -31.05
C GLU A 286 7.09 10.83 -32.34
N ALA A 287 6.77 11.38 -33.51
CA ALA A 287 7.21 10.83 -34.77
C ALA A 287 8.68 11.21 -35.08
N ARG A 288 9.27 12.12 -34.32
CA ARG A 288 10.64 12.68 -34.60
C ARG A 288 11.77 11.98 -33.86
N TYR A 289 11.48 10.97 -33.06
CA TYR A 289 12.47 10.13 -32.37
C TYR A 289 12.02 8.69 -32.30
N ASP A 290 12.94 7.78 -32.13
CA ASP A 290 12.65 6.38 -31.78
C ASP A 290 13.09 6.10 -30.36
N PHE A 291 12.17 5.53 -29.56
CA PHE A 291 12.44 5.19 -28.19
C PHE A 291 12.29 3.67 -27.98
N ALA A 292 13.33 3.07 -27.42
CA ALA A 292 13.35 1.68 -27.01
C ALA A 292 13.77 1.58 -25.52
N GLU A 293 13.40 0.51 -24.89
CA GLU A 293 13.70 0.25 -23.49
C GLU A 293 13.97 -1.23 -23.24
N GLY A 294 14.68 -1.51 -22.18
CA GLY A 294 14.94 -2.88 -21.75
C GLY A 294 16.04 -2.96 -20.69
N PRO A 295 16.20 -4.15 -20.07
CA PRO A 295 17.11 -4.34 -18.95
C PRO A 295 18.59 -4.26 -19.31
N LYS A 296 18.92 -4.42 -20.57
CA LYS A 296 20.32 -4.39 -21.08
C LYS A 296 20.36 -3.69 -22.42
N LEU A 297 21.41 -2.91 -22.62
CA LEU A 297 21.69 -2.29 -23.92
C LEU A 297 21.95 -3.39 -24.97
N PRO A 298 21.20 -3.42 -26.09
CA PRO A 298 21.45 -4.36 -27.16
C PRO A 298 22.84 -4.19 -27.77
N SER A 299 23.58 -5.29 -27.97
CA SER A 299 24.89 -5.26 -28.61
C SER A 299 24.75 -5.02 -30.11
N GLY A 300 25.61 -4.16 -30.66
CA GLY A 300 25.67 -3.91 -32.10
C GLY A 300 24.67 -2.88 -32.64
N GLN A 301 23.88 -2.25 -31.80
CA GLN A 301 23.04 -1.10 -32.18
C GLN A 301 23.63 0.20 -31.66
N HIS A 302 23.57 1.24 -32.49
CA HIS A 302 23.98 2.58 -32.11
C HIS A 302 22.76 3.37 -31.61
N TYR A 303 22.91 4.03 -30.47
CA TYR A 303 21.89 4.91 -29.88
C TYR A 303 22.50 6.30 -29.67
N ASP A 304 21.77 7.33 -30.07
CA ASP A 304 22.19 8.73 -29.91
C ASP A 304 22.13 9.17 -28.45
N VAL A 305 21.16 8.66 -27.72
CA VAL A 305 21.00 8.92 -26.29
C VAL A 305 20.72 7.62 -25.54
N ILE A 306 21.50 7.38 -24.50
CA ILE A 306 21.28 6.28 -23.56
C ILE A 306 20.91 6.88 -22.21
N ILE A 307 19.77 6.44 -21.64
CA ILE A 307 19.28 6.79 -20.31
C ILE A 307 19.49 5.57 -19.41
N ASP A 308 20.48 5.63 -18.54
CA ASP A 308 20.81 4.54 -17.64
C ASP A 308 20.12 4.73 -16.29
N LEU A 309 18.98 4.07 -16.09
CA LEU A 309 18.22 4.12 -14.85
C LEU A 309 18.84 3.27 -13.72
N HIS A 310 19.85 2.43 -14.03
CA HIS A 310 20.65 1.78 -13.00
C HIS A 310 21.50 2.77 -12.18
N ARG A 311 21.70 4.00 -12.67
CA ARG A 311 22.35 5.06 -11.88
C ARG A 311 21.56 5.44 -10.62
N LEU A 312 20.27 5.16 -10.58
CA LEU A 312 19.46 5.34 -9.36
C LEU A 312 20.04 4.57 -8.17
N ARG A 313 20.77 3.48 -8.39
CA ARG A 313 21.50 2.74 -7.35
C ARG A 313 22.49 3.61 -6.56
N ARG A 314 23.21 4.50 -7.25
CA ARG A 314 24.29 5.29 -6.65
C ARG A 314 23.77 6.33 -5.65
N PHE A 315 22.53 6.80 -5.82
CA PHE A 315 21.90 7.77 -4.91
C PHE A 315 21.53 7.17 -3.55
N TYR A 316 21.53 5.83 -3.42
CA TYR A 316 21.12 5.12 -2.20
C TYR A 316 22.25 4.43 -1.47
N THR A 317 23.38 4.19 -2.14
CA THR A 317 24.55 3.53 -1.55
C THR A 317 25.59 4.50 -1.02
N ASP A 318 25.52 5.77 -1.41
CA ASP A 318 26.51 6.80 -1.06
C ASP A 318 26.03 7.76 0.06
N ASN A 319 24.91 7.45 0.74
CA ASN A 319 24.42 8.08 1.97
C ASN A 319 24.37 7.03 3.09
#